data_7414c39e2102e96efa8d8dc126c85fb6
#
_entry.id   7414c39e2102e96efa8d8dc126c85fb6
#
_cell.length_a   1.000
_cell.length_b   1.000
_cell.length_c   1.000
_cell.angle_alpha   90.00
_cell.angle_beta   90.00
_cell.angle_gamma   90.00
#
_symmetry.space_group_name_H-M   'P 1'
#
loop_
_entity.id
_entity.type
_entity.pdbx_description
1 polymer ?
#
loop_
_entity_poly.entity_id
_entity_poly.type
_entity_poly.pdbx_seq_one_letter_code
_entity_poly.pdbx_strand_id
1 'polypeptide(L)'
;MAVVKLTSGYNIGVPPASCTLVEHTELSPAQPHGVVQDKRLPALAIVSTGGTIASRIDYRTGSVTSQFNADDILTAIPELAQIAHYRTVPLATILSENMTPAIWQELARAVYAEIQAGAQGVIVTHGTDTMAYSA
;
A
#
# COMPACT_ATOMS: atom_id res chain seq x y z
N MET A 1 16.81 -0.59 21.36
CA MET A 1 15.48 -0.89 21.92
C MET A 1 14.93 -2.10 21.16
N ALA A 2 14.45 -3.14 21.84
CA ALA A 2 13.77 -4.25 21.20
C ALA A 2 12.26 -3.93 21.12
N VAL A 3 11.62 -4.25 20.01
CA VAL A 3 10.16 -4.13 19.87
C VAL A 3 9.54 -5.51 20.12
N VAL A 4 8.67 -5.59 21.11
CA VAL A 4 8.01 -6.83 21.52
C VAL A 4 6.53 -6.72 21.23
N LYS A 5 5.99 -7.69 20.51
CA LYS A 5 4.55 -7.82 20.28
C LYS A 5 3.91 -8.59 21.44
N LEU A 6 2.98 -7.96 22.13
CA LEU A 6 2.23 -8.59 23.20
C LEU A 6 1.13 -9.51 22.67
N THR A 7 0.65 -10.41 23.49
CA THR A 7 -0.52 -11.26 23.18
C THR A 7 -1.80 -10.47 22.89
N SER A 8 -1.89 -9.24 23.42
CA SER A 8 -2.96 -8.29 23.11
C SER A 8 -2.90 -7.69 21.69
N GLY A 9 -1.82 -7.95 20.95
CA GLY A 9 -1.57 -7.39 19.62
C GLY A 9 -0.82 -6.06 19.61
N TYR A 10 -0.64 -5.40 20.77
CA TYR A 10 0.15 -4.16 20.86
C TYR A 10 1.66 -4.42 20.81
N ASN A 11 2.39 -3.45 20.26
CA ASN A 11 3.84 -3.45 20.28
C ASN A 11 4.34 -2.53 21.41
N ILE A 12 5.34 -2.98 22.17
CA ILE A 12 6.03 -2.18 23.18
C ILE A 12 7.52 -2.17 22.90
N GLY A 13 8.16 -1.04 23.23
CA GLY A 13 9.61 -0.94 23.20
C GLY A 13 10.19 -1.28 24.57
N VAL A 14 11.13 -2.23 24.63
CA VAL A 14 11.81 -2.64 25.85
C VAL A 14 13.32 -2.59 25.68
N PRO A 15 14.10 -2.38 26.77
CA PRO A 15 15.54 -2.53 26.72
C PRO A 15 15.92 -3.96 26.33
N PRO A 16 16.86 -4.19 25.40
CA PRO A 16 17.28 -5.55 25.01
C PRO A 16 17.72 -6.41 26.18
N ALA A 17 18.36 -5.79 27.21
CA ALA A 17 18.79 -6.46 28.42
C ALA A 17 17.66 -7.04 29.29
N SER A 18 16.43 -6.59 29.06
CA SER A 18 15.22 -7.09 29.73
C SER A 18 14.55 -8.25 28.97
N CYS A 19 15.12 -8.69 27.85
CA CYS A 19 14.59 -9.75 27.03
C CYS A 19 15.48 -10.98 27.07
N THR A 20 14.88 -12.16 27.14
CA THR A 20 15.58 -13.43 26.91
C THR A 20 15.08 -13.99 25.58
N LEU A 21 16.00 -14.23 24.65
CA LEU A 21 15.68 -14.87 23.40
C LEU A 21 15.38 -16.35 23.66
N VAL A 22 14.17 -16.77 23.39
CA VAL A 22 13.72 -18.16 23.58
C VAL A 22 13.90 -18.97 22.29
N GLU A 23 13.59 -18.35 21.15
CA GLU A 23 13.66 -18.98 19.85
C GLU A 23 13.96 -17.93 18.79
N HIS A 24 14.74 -18.29 17.78
CA HIS A 24 15.02 -17.45 16.62
C HIS A 24 14.57 -18.18 15.37
N THR A 25 13.62 -17.59 14.65
CA THR A 25 13.19 -18.06 13.35
C THR A 25 13.58 -17.03 12.29
N GLU A 26 14.34 -17.44 11.30
CA GLU A 26 14.56 -16.60 10.11
C GLU A 26 13.28 -16.57 9.29
N LEU A 27 12.62 -15.40 9.26
CA LEU A 27 11.51 -15.18 8.36
C LEU A 27 12.06 -15.07 6.94
N SER A 28 11.84 -16.08 6.12
CA SER A 28 12.00 -15.92 4.69
C SER A 28 11.10 -14.77 4.21
N PRO A 29 11.64 -13.83 3.40
CA PRO A 29 10.79 -12.82 2.82
C PRO A 29 9.66 -13.54 2.07
N ALA A 30 8.42 -13.20 2.41
CA ALA A 30 7.28 -13.70 1.67
C ALA A 30 7.49 -13.31 0.21
N GLN A 31 7.70 -14.29 -0.65
CA GLN A 31 7.75 -14.02 -2.08
C GLN A 31 6.39 -13.45 -2.47
N PRO A 32 6.34 -12.34 -3.18
CA PRO A 32 5.09 -11.84 -3.71
C PRO A 32 4.54 -12.91 -4.65
N HIS A 33 3.56 -13.64 -4.19
CA HIS A 33 2.77 -14.51 -5.06
C HIS A 33 1.91 -13.56 -5.88
N GLY A 34 2.36 -13.24 -7.10
CA GLY A 34 1.58 -12.44 -8.03
C GLY A 34 0.22 -13.11 -8.22
N VAL A 35 -0.85 -12.41 -7.86
CA VAL A 35 -2.20 -12.90 -8.08
C VAL A 35 -2.45 -12.88 -9.59
N VAL A 36 -2.79 -14.03 -10.14
CA VAL A 36 -3.11 -14.14 -11.57
C VAL A 36 -4.39 -13.38 -11.84
N GLN A 37 -4.29 -12.35 -12.67
CA GLN A 37 -5.43 -11.51 -13.07
C GLN A 37 -5.94 -11.92 -14.46
N ASP A 38 -7.25 -11.94 -14.64
CA ASP A 38 -7.89 -12.20 -15.95
C ASP A 38 -7.97 -10.90 -16.77
N LYS A 39 -7.20 -10.84 -17.85
CA LYS A 39 -7.16 -9.68 -18.77
C LYS A 39 -8.47 -9.46 -19.57
N ARG A 40 -9.42 -10.40 -19.50
CA ARG A 40 -10.74 -10.25 -20.13
C ARG A 40 -11.70 -9.42 -19.28
N LEU A 41 -11.39 -9.25 -18.00
CA LEU A 41 -12.17 -8.41 -17.09
C LEU A 41 -11.93 -6.91 -17.38
N PRO A 42 -12.83 -6.03 -16.93
CA PRO A 42 -12.67 -4.59 -17.06
C PRO A 42 -11.30 -4.11 -16.55
N ALA A 43 -10.61 -3.31 -17.34
CA ALA A 43 -9.32 -2.75 -16.94
C ALA A 43 -9.52 -1.55 -16.01
N LEU A 44 -9.04 -1.62 -14.79
CA LEU A 44 -9.04 -0.53 -13.84
C LEU A 44 -7.62 -0.10 -13.51
N ALA A 45 -7.42 1.20 -13.33
CA ALA A 45 -6.15 1.73 -12.82
C ALA A 45 -6.29 2.17 -11.37
N ILE A 46 -5.26 1.93 -10.57
CA ILE A 46 -5.15 2.42 -9.19
C ILE A 46 -3.97 3.37 -9.14
N VAL A 47 -4.26 4.66 -8.95
CA VAL A 47 -3.24 5.70 -8.78
C VAL A 47 -3.05 5.94 -7.28
N SER A 48 -1.84 5.69 -6.77
CA SER A 48 -1.55 5.81 -5.34
C SER A 48 -0.78 7.08 -5.04
N THR A 49 -1.27 7.87 -4.09
CA THR A 49 -0.56 9.04 -3.56
C THR A 49 0.13 8.77 -2.21
N GLY A 50 -0.01 7.56 -1.66
CA GLY A 50 0.48 7.20 -0.35
C GLY A 50 -0.65 7.07 0.69
N GLY A 51 -0.35 7.44 1.93
CA GLY A 51 -1.27 7.31 3.06
C GLY A 51 -1.22 5.93 3.73
N THR A 52 -2.01 5.75 4.77
CA THR A 52 -1.99 4.55 5.62
C THR A 52 -2.40 3.29 4.86
N ILE A 53 -3.31 3.42 3.90
CA ILE A 53 -3.75 2.29 3.06
C ILE A 53 -2.62 1.76 2.18
N ALA A 54 -1.67 2.63 1.82
CA ALA A 54 -0.48 2.30 1.04
C ALA A 54 0.71 1.89 1.90
N SER A 55 0.53 1.79 3.21
CA SER A 55 1.62 1.53 4.15
C SER A 55 1.68 0.06 4.52
N ARG A 56 2.85 -0.52 4.37
CA ARG A 56 3.16 -1.88 4.83
C ARG A 56 4.09 -1.82 6.02
N ILE A 57 3.75 -2.50 7.09
CA ILE A 57 4.63 -2.63 8.24
C ILE A 57 5.57 -3.81 7.97
N ASP A 58 6.85 -3.53 7.81
CA ASP A 58 7.87 -4.57 7.89
C ASP A 58 8.08 -4.92 9.38
N TYR A 59 7.48 -6.01 9.80
CA TYR A 59 7.58 -6.49 11.19
C TYR A 59 9.00 -6.85 11.61
N ARG A 60 9.92 -7.03 10.65
CA ARG A 60 11.32 -7.33 10.92
C ARG A 60 12.11 -6.08 11.31
N THR A 61 11.86 -4.97 10.65
CA THR A 61 12.59 -3.71 10.84
C THR A 61 11.79 -2.71 11.67
N GLY A 62 10.48 -2.94 11.85
CA GLY A 62 9.55 -1.97 12.42
C GLY A 62 9.34 -0.75 11.52
N SER A 63 9.89 -0.78 10.30
CA SER A 63 9.73 0.34 9.38
C SER A 63 8.38 0.25 8.67
N VAL A 64 7.76 1.40 8.49
CA VAL A 64 6.57 1.57 7.69
C VAL A 64 7.03 2.00 6.30
N THR A 65 6.89 1.11 5.33
CA THR A 65 7.15 1.45 3.92
C THR A 65 5.84 1.66 3.21
N SER A 66 5.69 2.82 2.60
CA SER A 66 4.53 3.14 1.79
C SER A 66 4.77 2.73 0.33
N GLN A 67 4.88 1.43 0.10
CA GLN A 67 4.89 0.87 -1.25
C GLN A 67 3.64 0.00 -1.41
N PHE A 68 2.73 0.49 -2.22
CA PHE A 68 1.47 -0.18 -2.48
C PHE A 68 1.34 -0.40 -3.99
N ASN A 69 1.44 -1.65 -4.40
CA ASN A 69 1.21 -2.06 -5.77
C ASN A 69 -0.08 -2.90 -5.89
N ALA A 70 -0.52 -3.20 -7.11
CA ALA A 70 -1.72 -4.00 -7.32
C ALA A 70 -1.64 -5.36 -6.65
N ASP A 71 -0.47 -5.96 -6.62
CA ASP A 71 -0.28 -7.29 -6.05
C ASP A 71 -0.47 -7.28 -4.54
N ASP A 72 -0.11 -6.18 -3.86
CA ASP A 72 -0.35 -6.03 -2.42
C ASP A 72 -1.85 -5.94 -2.11
N ILE A 73 -2.61 -5.20 -2.92
CA ILE A 73 -4.08 -5.10 -2.79
C ILE A 73 -4.72 -6.46 -3.06
N LEU A 74 -4.36 -7.10 -4.16
CA LEU A 74 -4.93 -8.37 -4.57
C LEU A 74 -4.52 -9.50 -3.62
N THR A 75 -3.35 -9.40 -2.98
CA THR A 75 -2.95 -10.33 -1.94
C THR A 75 -3.77 -10.16 -0.67
N ALA A 76 -4.10 -8.91 -0.32
CA ALA A 76 -4.93 -8.60 0.85
C ALA A 76 -6.42 -8.92 0.61
N ILE A 77 -6.90 -8.75 -0.62
CA ILE A 77 -8.31 -8.94 -1.01
C ILE A 77 -8.34 -9.70 -2.35
N PRO A 78 -8.14 -11.03 -2.34
CA PRO A 78 -8.05 -11.84 -3.57
C PRO A 78 -9.32 -11.80 -4.43
N GLU A 79 -10.46 -11.53 -3.83
CA GLU A 79 -11.75 -11.46 -4.51
C GLU A 79 -11.80 -10.35 -5.57
N LEU A 80 -11.00 -9.32 -5.42
CA LEU A 80 -10.91 -8.22 -6.40
C LEU A 80 -10.44 -8.74 -7.76
N ALA A 81 -9.57 -9.74 -7.82
CA ALA A 81 -9.10 -10.33 -9.07
C ALA A 81 -10.21 -10.97 -9.92
N GLN A 82 -11.39 -11.23 -9.32
CA GLN A 82 -12.57 -11.75 -10.02
C GLN A 82 -13.45 -10.63 -10.60
N ILE A 83 -13.22 -9.39 -10.19
CA ILE A 83 -14.06 -8.23 -10.55
C ILE A 83 -13.43 -7.46 -11.71
N ALA A 84 -12.13 -7.25 -11.69
CA ALA A 84 -11.43 -6.45 -12.66
C ALA A 84 -9.95 -6.85 -12.81
N HIS A 85 -9.34 -6.39 -13.89
CA HIS A 85 -7.90 -6.42 -14.10
C HIS A 85 -7.32 -5.08 -13.66
N TYR A 86 -6.48 -5.10 -12.63
CA TYR A 86 -5.92 -3.89 -12.02
C TYR A 86 -4.51 -3.60 -12.50
N ARG A 87 -4.25 -2.33 -12.78
CA ARG A 87 -2.91 -1.77 -12.98
C ARG A 87 -2.66 -0.69 -11.94
N THR A 88 -1.49 -0.66 -11.33
CA THR A 88 -1.13 0.37 -10.34
C THR A 88 -0.13 1.37 -10.91
N VAL A 89 -0.34 2.61 -10.53
CA VAL A 89 0.53 3.75 -10.82
C VAL A 89 0.92 4.39 -9.48
N PRO A 90 2.09 4.09 -8.95
CA PRO A 90 2.59 4.77 -7.75
C PRO A 90 2.99 6.20 -8.14
N LEU A 91 2.15 7.17 -7.81
CA LEU A 91 2.40 8.58 -8.10
C LEU A 91 3.27 9.24 -7.04
N ALA A 92 2.93 9.03 -5.78
CA ALA A 92 3.62 9.58 -4.63
C ALA A 92 3.51 8.64 -3.43
N THR A 93 4.39 8.84 -2.46
CA THR A 93 4.39 8.12 -1.17
C THR A 93 4.46 9.15 -0.04
N ILE A 94 3.42 9.96 0.06
CA ILE A 94 3.37 11.07 1.01
C ILE A 94 2.28 10.84 2.06
N LEU A 95 2.46 11.47 3.20
CA LEU A 95 1.36 11.73 4.12
C LEU A 95 0.48 12.82 3.51
N SER A 96 -0.84 12.70 3.67
CA SER A 96 -1.78 13.56 2.95
C SER A 96 -1.68 15.04 3.32
N GLU A 97 -1.19 15.37 4.51
CA GLU A 97 -0.89 16.76 4.92
C GLU A 97 0.23 17.42 4.09
N ASN A 98 1.02 16.63 3.37
CA ASN A 98 2.06 17.10 2.47
C ASN A 98 1.57 17.26 1.01
N MET A 99 0.27 17.14 0.77
CA MET A 99 -0.31 17.35 -0.54
C MET A 99 -0.13 18.81 -0.99
N THR A 100 0.26 18.98 -2.25
CA THR A 100 0.50 20.30 -2.85
C THR A 100 -0.24 20.44 -4.17
N PRO A 101 -0.46 21.70 -4.65
CA PRO A 101 -1.06 21.92 -5.98
C PRO A 101 -0.30 21.25 -7.13
N ALA A 102 1.03 21.14 -7.02
CA ALA A 102 1.84 20.44 -8.01
C ALA A 102 1.49 18.94 -8.06
N ILE A 103 1.33 18.31 -6.90
CA ILE A 103 0.96 16.89 -6.81
C ILE A 103 -0.47 16.67 -7.32
N TRP A 104 -1.41 17.61 -7.07
CA TRP A 104 -2.75 17.53 -7.66
C TRP A 104 -2.72 17.59 -9.19
N GLN A 105 -1.86 18.43 -9.77
CA GLN A 105 -1.70 18.49 -11.23
C GLN A 105 -1.10 17.18 -11.78
N GLU A 106 -0.13 16.60 -11.09
CA GLU A 106 0.45 15.31 -11.48
C GLU A 106 -0.58 14.19 -11.35
N LEU A 107 -1.39 14.20 -10.29
CA LEU A 107 -2.49 13.26 -10.10
C LEU A 107 -3.50 13.35 -11.23
N ALA A 108 -3.93 14.55 -11.60
CA ALA A 108 -4.85 14.78 -12.72
C ALA A 108 -4.28 14.27 -14.05
N ARG A 109 -2.98 14.50 -14.31
CA ARG A 109 -2.31 13.99 -15.51
C ARG A 109 -2.22 12.47 -15.50
N ALA A 110 -1.92 11.85 -14.36
CA ALA A 110 -1.86 10.41 -14.23
C ALA A 110 -3.24 9.76 -14.46
N VAL A 111 -4.28 10.29 -13.86
CA VAL A 111 -5.67 9.83 -14.08
C VAL A 111 -6.04 9.95 -15.55
N TYR A 112 -5.76 11.09 -16.17
CA TYR A 112 -6.04 11.31 -17.59
C TYR A 112 -5.27 10.31 -18.47
N ALA A 113 -3.99 10.10 -18.21
CA ALA A 113 -3.16 9.16 -18.97
C ALA A 113 -3.69 7.73 -18.89
N GLU A 114 -4.16 7.29 -17.72
CA GLU A 114 -4.73 5.96 -17.53
C GLU A 114 -6.04 5.78 -18.30
N ILE A 115 -6.90 6.80 -18.32
CA ILE A 115 -8.12 6.78 -19.14
C ILE A 115 -7.77 6.71 -20.62
N GLN A 116 -6.81 7.51 -21.10
CA GLN A 116 -6.36 7.46 -22.49
C GLN A 116 -5.71 6.12 -22.86
N ALA A 117 -5.08 5.45 -21.89
CA ALA A 117 -4.51 4.11 -22.05
C ALA A 117 -5.56 2.98 -22.03
N GLY A 118 -6.85 3.31 -21.93
CA GLY A 118 -7.97 2.37 -22.01
C GLY A 118 -8.44 1.83 -20.66
N ALA A 119 -8.08 2.44 -19.53
CA ALA A 119 -8.69 2.12 -18.26
C ALA A 119 -10.18 2.51 -18.28
N GLN A 120 -11.04 1.58 -17.90
CA GLN A 120 -12.50 1.80 -17.82
C GLN A 120 -12.90 2.54 -16.54
N GLY A 121 -11.99 2.60 -15.58
CA GLY A 121 -12.13 3.38 -14.35
C GLY A 121 -10.78 3.58 -13.69
N VAL A 122 -10.69 4.67 -12.93
CA VAL A 122 -9.48 4.98 -12.15
C VAL A 122 -9.86 5.16 -10.70
N ILE A 123 -9.16 4.44 -9.83
CA ILE A 123 -9.28 4.54 -8.38
C ILE A 123 -8.07 5.32 -7.87
N VAL A 124 -8.30 6.37 -7.12
CA VAL A 124 -7.22 7.11 -6.45
C VAL A 124 -7.20 6.72 -4.98
N THR A 125 -6.05 6.21 -4.51
CA THR A 125 -5.85 6.00 -3.07
C THR A 125 -5.14 7.21 -2.47
N HIS A 126 -5.66 7.67 -1.34
CA HIS A 126 -5.25 8.92 -0.72
C HIS A 126 -5.34 8.85 0.80
N GLY A 127 -4.49 9.58 1.51
CA GLY A 127 -4.61 9.72 2.96
C GLY A 127 -5.86 10.51 3.33
N THR A 128 -6.50 10.13 4.44
CA THR A 128 -7.85 10.62 4.80
C THR A 128 -7.90 12.08 5.23
N ASP A 129 -6.79 12.64 5.74
CA ASP A 129 -6.80 13.97 6.37
C ASP A 129 -7.09 15.11 5.38
N THR A 130 -6.66 14.96 4.12
CA THR A 130 -6.88 15.96 3.08
C THR A 130 -7.61 15.42 1.84
N MET A 131 -8.16 14.22 1.92
CA MET A 131 -8.89 13.61 0.80
C MET A 131 -10.02 14.51 0.29
N ALA A 132 -10.76 15.17 1.18
CA ALA A 132 -11.86 16.06 0.83
C ALA A 132 -11.46 17.27 -0.01
N TYR A 133 -10.18 17.64 0.01
CA TYR A 133 -9.65 18.74 -0.82
C TYR A 133 -9.11 18.25 -2.16
N SER A 134 -8.84 16.97 -2.28
CA SER A 134 -8.28 16.34 -3.48
C SER A 134 -9.35 15.74 -4.39
N ALA A 135 -10.55 15.50 -3.85
CA ALA A 135 -11.68 14.85 -4.53
C ALA A 135 -12.39 15.77 -5.55
#